data_747260cef0255358e691eb9d0ee07c11
#
_entry.id   747260cef0255358e691eb9d0ee07c11
#
_cell.length_a   1.000
_cell.length_b   1.000
_cell.length_c   1.000
_cell.angle_alpha   90.00
_cell.angle_beta   90.00
_cell.angle_gamma   90.00
#
_symmetry.space_group_name_H-M   'P 1'
#
loop_
_entity.id
_entity.type
_entity.pdbx_description
1 polymer ?
#
loop_
_entity_poly.entity_id
_entity_poly.type
_entity_poly.pdbx_seq_one_letter_code
_entity_poly.pdbx_strand_id
1 'polypeptide(L)'
;MTATRTKPPLGIRLVFGLRKEPDWGTLPLDELYALRDAQNRAAAAGRLRAVTGFPDRGADIADDRLVLPGRELPVRVYRPRTAPKGRLPLVLHVHGGGFIGTAAQCDWVSSHVAARVPAVVVSVDHRLLTPDLPMSAAVDDGWDALRHVVQHASDRGVDPERVAVFGESAGGLIAAMAAIRARDARLSLRAQVLVNPCTDLTATAFDYASMIEHGDSPTLNMPRLELLRRFAVPEGADARAVSPLHADDLAGLAPALVVVPVLDPVADHGRAYAERLRAAGTAAELSEHQGAGHAFLNMSGLVRQARDARARITAFLTERLA
;
A
#
# COMPACT_ATOMS: atom_id res chain seq x y z
N MET A 1 35.69 9.39 -1.96
CA MET A 1 35.19 8.81 -0.70
C MET A 1 34.12 7.80 -1.08
N THR A 2 34.40 6.51 -0.94
CA THR A 2 33.40 5.44 -1.16
C THR A 2 32.36 5.55 -0.05
N ALA A 3 31.17 6.02 -0.37
CA ALA A 3 30.06 6.03 0.55
C ALA A 3 29.83 4.59 1.04
N THR A 4 29.91 4.36 2.34
CA THR A 4 29.64 3.04 2.94
C THR A 4 28.18 2.72 2.67
N ARG A 5 27.91 1.79 1.74
CA ARG A 5 26.56 1.36 1.38
C ARG A 5 25.86 0.86 2.65
N THR A 6 24.81 1.53 3.09
CA THR A 6 24.02 1.15 4.26
C THR A 6 23.45 -0.24 4.04
N LYS A 7 23.74 -1.17 4.95
CA LYS A 7 23.26 -2.57 4.81
C LYS A 7 21.85 -2.72 5.38
N PRO A 8 21.02 -3.60 4.77
CA PRO A 8 19.72 -3.96 5.34
C PRO A 8 19.84 -4.49 6.78
N PRO A 9 18.78 -4.34 7.62
CA PRO A 9 18.75 -4.88 8.98
C PRO A 9 19.15 -6.35 9.04
N LEU A 10 19.78 -6.75 10.14
CA LEU A 10 20.26 -8.13 10.30
C LEU A 10 19.16 -9.17 10.12
N GLY A 11 17.96 -8.92 10.65
CA GLY A 11 16.80 -9.80 10.49
C GLY A 11 16.42 -10.03 9.02
N ILE A 12 16.45 -8.97 8.20
CA ILE A 12 16.21 -9.08 6.75
C ILE A 12 17.30 -9.93 6.10
N ARG A 13 18.56 -9.66 6.42
CA ARG A 13 19.70 -10.40 5.84
C ARG A 13 19.65 -11.90 6.19
N LEU A 14 19.24 -12.25 7.40
CA LEU A 14 19.13 -13.64 7.83
C LEU A 14 17.92 -14.34 7.18
N VAL A 15 16.75 -13.72 7.16
CA VAL A 15 15.52 -14.35 6.65
C VAL A 15 15.54 -14.45 5.12
N PHE A 16 15.97 -13.39 4.44
CA PHE A 16 15.94 -13.33 2.97
C PHE A 16 17.25 -13.79 2.33
N GLY A 17 18.40 -13.65 3.01
CA GLY A 17 19.71 -14.10 2.49
C GLY A 17 19.85 -15.62 2.41
N LEU A 18 19.05 -16.39 3.15
CA LEU A 18 18.99 -17.85 3.08
C LEU A 18 17.93 -18.37 2.10
N ARG A 19 17.06 -17.48 1.61
CA ARG A 19 15.99 -17.84 0.69
C ARG A 19 16.52 -17.84 -0.74
N LYS A 20 16.35 -18.97 -1.43
CA LYS A 20 16.61 -19.00 -2.87
C LYS A 20 15.46 -18.26 -3.58
N GLU A 21 15.78 -17.11 -4.17
CA GLU A 21 14.83 -16.38 -5.00
C GLU A 21 14.54 -17.17 -6.29
N PRO A 22 13.29 -17.23 -6.74
CA PRO A 22 12.98 -17.77 -8.05
C PRO A 22 13.53 -16.85 -9.16
N ASP A 23 13.75 -17.40 -10.32
CA ASP A 23 14.03 -16.58 -11.50
C ASP A 23 12.72 -15.94 -11.98
N TRP A 24 12.45 -14.72 -11.52
CA TRP A 24 11.22 -13.98 -11.84
C TRP A 24 11.03 -13.72 -13.32
N GLY A 25 12.13 -13.72 -14.11
CA GLY A 25 12.09 -13.49 -15.56
C GLY A 25 11.50 -14.66 -16.33
N THR A 26 11.74 -15.88 -15.85
CA THR A 26 11.40 -17.14 -16.53
C THR A 26 10.43 -18.01 -15.72
N LEU A 27 9.99 -17.56 -14.52
CA LEU A 27 9.10 -18.34 -13.64
C LEU A 27 7.78 -18.67 -14.37
N PRO A 28 7.42 -19.96 -14.52
CA PRO A 28 6.14 -20.36 -15.08
C PRO A 28 4.96 -19.82 -14.28
N LEU A 29 3.84 -19.50 -14.96
CA LEU A 29 2.68 -18.88 -14.31
C LEU A 29 2.04 -19.78 -13.25
N ASP A 30 2.00 -21.09 -13.47
CA ASP A 30 1.48 -22.05 -12.51
C ASP A 30 2.34 -22.11 -11.22
N GLU A 31 3.66 -22.04 -11.35
CA GLU A 31 4.57 -21.95 -10.21
C GLU A 31 4.41 -20.60 -9.48
N LEU A 32 4.27 -19.49 -10.22
CA LEU A 32 3.99 -18.17 -9.64
C LEU A 32 2.69 -18.19 -8.85
N TYR A 33 1.62 -18.79 -9.40
CA TYR A 33 0.32 -18.88 -8.72
C TYR A 33 0.39 -19.80 -7.50
N ALA A 34 1.10 -20.92 -7.58
CA ALA A 34 1.32 -21.79 -6.43
C ALA A 34 2.06 -21.08 -5.29
N LEU A 35 3.11 -20.32 -5.62
CA LEU A 35 3.88 -19.51 -4.67
C LEU A 35 3.01 -18.41 -4.04
N ARG A 36 2.26 -17.68 -4.85
CA ARG A 36 1.30 -16.67 -4.41
C ARG A 36 0.30 -17.25 -3.41
N ASP A 37 -0.33 -18.34 -3.78
CA ASP A 37 -1.40 -18.95 -2.99
C ASP A 37 -0.86 -19.54 -1.67
N ALA A 38 0.34 -20.11 -1.71
CA ALA A 38 1.01 -20.58 -0.49
C ALA A 38 1.34 -19.43 0.46
N GLN A 39 1.87 -18.30 -0.05
CA GLN A 39 2.20 -17.13 0.75
C GLN A 39 0.94 -16.47 1.33
N ASN A 40 -0.11 -16.32 0.52
CA ASN A 40 -1.38 -15.71 0.95
C ASN A 40 -2.06 -16.59 2.01
N ARG A 41 -2.09 -17.92 1.85
CA ARG A 41 -2.59 -18.83 2.90
C ARG A 41 -1.78 -18.74 4.19
N ALA A 42 -0.46 -18.60 4.11
CA ALA A 42 0.40 -18.45 5.30
C ALA A 42 0.13 -17.13 6.03
N ALA A 43 -0.10 -16.04 5.30
CA ALA A 43 -0.47 -14.74 5.86
C ALA A 43 -1.84 -14.80 6.54
N ALA A 44 -2.86 -15.33 5.87
CA ALA A 44 -4.21 -15.47 6.40
C ALA A 44 -4.26 -16.36 7.65
N ALA A 45 -3.49 -17.46 7.68
CA ALA A 45 -3.38 -18.34 8.85
C ALA A 45 -2.55 -17.73 10.00
N GLY A 46 -2.00 -16.53 9.85
CA GLY A 46 -1.16 -15.87 10.86
C GLY A 46 0.20 -16.55 11.09
N ARG A 47 0.63 -17.45 10.21
CA ARG A 47 1.94 -18.16 10.34
C ARG A 47 3.13 -17.23 10.21
N LEU A 48 2.94 -16.07 9.57
CA LEU A 48 3.97 -15.06 9.34
C LEU A 48 4.04 -13.99 10.43
N ARG A 49 3.24 -14.08 11.52
CA ARG A 49 3.14 -13.02 12.55
C ARG A 49 4.47 -12.73 13.28
N ALA A 50 5.38 -13.67 13.35
CA ALA A 50 6.73 -13.39 13.86
C ALA A 50 7.47 -12.35 12.99
N VAL A 51 7.17 -12.29 11.70
CA VAL A 51 7.72 -11.33 10.74
C VAL A 51 6.80 -10.11 10.62
N THR A 52 5.50 -10.32 10.38
CA THR A 52 4.55 -9.24 10.08
C THR A 52 4.04 -8.50 11.32
N GLY A 53 4.25 -9.05 12.50
CA GLY A 53 3.74 -8.53 13.76
C GLY A 53 2.35 -9.07 14.12
N PHE A 54 2.00 -8.88 15.39
CA PHE A 54 0.70 -9.29 15.92
C PHE A 54 -0.30 -8.15 15.85
N PRO A 55 -1.57 -8.43 15.57
CA PRO A 55 -2.63 -7.42 15.60
C PRO A 55 -2.72 -6.71 16.95
N ASP A 56 -3.12 -5.44 16.92
CA ASP A 56 -3.45 -4.67 18.14
C ASP A 56 -4.73 -5.24 18.76
N ARG A 57 -4.64 -5.58 20.07
CA ARG A 57 -5.78 -6.13 20.82
C ARG A 57 -6.91 -5.15 21.03
N GLY A 58 -6.70 -3.87 20.74
CA GLY A 58 -7.71 -2.80 20.83
C GLY A 58 -8.67 -2.75 19.64
N ALA A 59 -8.49 -3.64 18.63
CA ALA A 59 -9.38 -3.74 17.48
C ALA A 59 -9.93 -5.15 17.30
N ASP A 60 -11.18 -5.23 16.86
CA ASP A 60 -11.79 -6.45 16.32
C ASP A 60 -11.52 -6.53 14.82
N ILE A 61 -11.31 -7.73 14.33
CA ILE A 61 -10.98 -8.02 12.92
C ILE A 61 -12.00 -9.01 12.38
N ALA A 62 -12.60 -8.69 11.24
CA ALA A 62 -13.56 -9.55 10.55
C ALA A 62 -13.31 -9.53 9.05
N ASP A 63 -13.52 -10.66 8.39
CA ASP A 63 -13.58 -10.71 6.92
C ASP A 63 -15.02 -10.39 6.49
N ASP A 64 -15.17 -9.61 5.40
CA ASP A 64 -16.44 -9.14 4.84
C ASP A 64 -16.30 -9.04 3.31
N ARG A 65 -17.37 -8.67 2.62
CA ARG A 65 -17.41 -8.49 1.18
C ARG A 65 -18.16 -7.21 0.82
N LEU A 66 -17.68 -6.51 -0.19
CA LEU A 66 -18.40 -5.43 -0.85
C LEU A 66 -19.09 -6.01 -2.08
N VAL A 67 -20.42 -5.88 -2.15
CA VAL A 67 -21.19 -6.23 -3.33
C VAL A 67 -21.18 -5.05 -4.28
N LEU A 68 -20.35 -5.14 -5.30
CA LEU A 68 -20.17 -4.11 -6.32
C LEU A 68 -20.91 -4.51 -7.61
N PRO A 69 -21.20 -3.58 -8.52
CA PRO A 69 -21.77 -3.92 -9.81
C PRO A 69 -20.93 -4.96 -10.56
N GLY A 70 -21.49 -6.12 -10.80
CA GLY A 70 -20.87 -7.21 -11.57
C GLY A 70 -19.79 -8.03 -10.83
N ARG A 71 -19.50 -7.73 -9.55
CA ARG A 71 -18.51 -8.49 -8.77
C ARG A 71 -18.67 -8.33 -7.26
N GLU A 72 -18.16 -9.30 -6.53
CA GLU A 72 -17.89 -9.16 -5.09
C GLU A 72 -16.41 -8.90 -4.87
N LEU A 73 -16.10 -8.01 -3.93
CA LEU A 73 -14.74 -7.67 -3.56
C LEU A 73 -14.51 -8.03 -2.09
N PRO A 74 -13.63 -8.99 -1.78
CA PRO A 74 -13.31 -9.32 -0.40
C PRO A 74 -12.65 -8.13 0.30
N VAL A 75 -13.00 -7.92 1.57
CA VAL A 75 -12.40 -6.90 2.41
C VAL A 75 -12.17 -7.45 3.80
N ARG A 76 -11.18 -6.88 4.48
CA ARG A 76 -10.89 -7.16 5.88
C ARG A 76 -11.17 -5.90 6.70
N VAL A 77 -12.09 -6.00 7.66
CA VAL A 77 -12.60 -4.86 8.42
C VAL A 77 -12.02 -4.88 9.82
N TYR A 78 -11.48 -3.74 10.25
CA TYR A 78 -10.95 -3.54 11.60
C TYR A 78 -11.78 -2.48 12.29
N ARG A 79 -12.31 -2.79 13.49
CA ARG A 79 -13.11 -1.88 14.30
C ARG A 79 -12.49 -1.68 15.66
N PRO A 80 -12.39 -0.43 16.17
CA PRO A 80 -11.90 -0.21 17.52
C PRO A 80 -12.89 -0.83 18.53
N ARG A 81 -12.35 -1.55 19.52
CA ARG A 81 -13.16 -2.12 20.63
C ARG A 81 -13.68 -1.05 21.56
N THR A 82 -12.92 0.04 21.68
CA THR A 82 -13.32 1.21 22.46
C THR A 82 -13.38 2.39 21.51
N ALA A 83 -14.57 2.91 21.29
CA ALA A 83 -14.80 4.00 20.37
C ALA A 83 -15.68 5.08 21.02
N PRO A 84 -15.52 6.36 20.64
CA PRO A 84 -16.47 7.40 21.00
C PRO A 84 -17.86 7.06 20.44
N LYS A 85 -18.90 7.63 21.07
CA LYS A 85 -20.27 7.50 20.56
C LYS A 85 -20.39 8.22 19.19
N GLY A 86 -21.18 7.65 18.31
CA GLY A 86 -21.44 8.23 16.99
C GLY A 86 -20.74 7.49 15.85
N ARG A 87 -20.73 8.14 14.68
CA ARG A 87 -20.07 7.60 13.48
C ARG A 87 -18.55 7.79 13.57
N LEU A 88 -17.80 6.78 13.17
CA LEU A 88 -16.35 6.76 13.23
C LEU A 88 -15.73 7.23 11.92
N PRO A 89 -14.51 7.81 11.92
CA PRO A 89 -13.75 8.02 10.71
C PRO A 89 -13.56 6.72 9.92
N LEU A 90 -13.39 6.83 8.62
CA LEU A 90 -13.06 5.74 7.70
C LEU A 90 -11.62 5.85 7.22
N VAL A 91 -10.89 4.74 7.26
CA VAL A 91 -9.64 4.58 6.52
C VAL A 91 -9.82 3.44 5.52
N LEU A 92 -9.89 3.75 4.23
CA LEU A 92 -9.80 2.73 3.21
C LEU A 92 -8.33 2.36 3.03
N HIS A 93 -7.98 1.12 3.33
CA HIS A 93 -6.63 0.60 3.19
C HIS A 93 -6.50 -0.31 1.98
N VAL A 94 -5.37 -0.24 1.27
CA VAL A 94 -5.05 -1.12 0.14
C VAL A 94 -3.68 -1.74 0.38
N HIS A 95 -3.64 -3.07 0.46
CA HIS A 95 -2.40 -3.80 0.73
C HIS A 95 -1.42 -3.75 -0.44
N GLY A 96 -0.14 -3.97 -0.15
CA GLY A 96 0.91 -4.10 -1.14
C GLY A 96 1.00 -5.49 -1.77
N GLY A 97 1.79 -5.60 -2.84
CA GLY A 97 2.02 -6.85 -3.55
C GLY A 97 1.08 -7.03 -4.74
N GLY A 98 1.39 -6.40 -5.88
CA GLY A 98 0.51 -6.36 -7.05
C GLY A 98 0.04 -7.74 -7.56
N PHE A 99 0.91 -8.75 -7.57
CA PHE A 99 0.57 -10.13 -7.99
C PHE A 99 0.63 -11.16 -6.84
N ILE A 100 1.05 -10.76 -5.66
CA ILE A 100 1.08 -11.57 -4.43
C ILE A 100 0.68 -10.64 -3.28
N GLY A 101 -0.17 -11.09 -2.38
CA GLY A 101 -0.53 -10.33 -1.18
C GLY A 101 -1.99 -10.50 -0.81
N THR A 102 -2.31 -10.09 0.41
CA THR A 102 -3.66 -10.08 0.96
C THR A 102 -3.73 -9.07 2.11
N ALA A 103 -4.92 -8.57 2.41
CA ALA A 103 -5.18 -7.65 3.51
C ALA A 103 -4.67 -8.17 4.86
N ALA A 104 -4.67 -9.48 5.08
CA ALA A 104 -4.22 -10.10 6.33
C ALA A 104 -2.73 -9.87 6.64
N GLN A 105 -1.87 -9.62 5.64
CA GLN A 105 -0.46 -9.29 5.87
C GLN A 105 -0.27 -7.94 6.58
N CYS A 106 -1.27 -7.07 6.51
CA CYS A 106 -1.28 -5.73 7.10
C CYS A 106 -2.02 -5.66 8.45
N ASP A 107 -2.40 -6.81 9.05
CA ASP A 107 -3.12 -6.87 10.33
C ASP A 107 -2.46 -6.00 11.41
N TRP A 108 -1.12 -6.00 11.46
CA TRP A 108 -0.35 -5.28 12.47
C TRP A 108 -0.53 -3.75 12.40
N VAL A 109 -0.54 -3.18 11.22
CA VAL A 109 -0.70 -1.74 11.03
C VAL A 109 -2.18 -1.35 11.03
N SER A 110 -3.03 -2.09 10.31
CA SER A 110 -4.45 -1.76 10.14
C SER A 110 -5.23 -1.87 11.45
N SER A 111 -4.98 -2.91 12.26
CA SER A 111 -5.60 -3.03 13.58
C SER A 111 -5.15 -1.93 14.55
N HIS A 112 -3.87 -1.52 14.47
CA HIS A 112 -3.35 -0.43 15.29
C HIS A 112 -3.96 0.92 14.89
N VAL A 113 -4.09 1.20 13.60
CA VAL A 113 -4.77 2.40 13.12
C VAL A 113 -6.22 2.41 13.61
N ALA A 114 -6.95 1.30 13.47
CA ALA A 114 -8.31 1.19 13.97
C ALA A 114 -8.40 1.50 15.49
N ALA A 115 -7.50 0.92 16.28
CA ALA A 115 -7.52 1.06 17.74
C ALA A 115 -7.08 2.45 18.22
N ARG A 116 -6.12 3.10 17.55
CA ARG A 116 -5.44 4.31 18.03
C ARG A 116 -5.92 5.61 17.39
N VAL A 117 -6.49 5.55 16.18
CA VAL A 117 -7.15 6.67 15.51
C VAL A 117 -8.67 6.70 15.82
N PRO A 118 -9.21 5.79 16.60
CA PRO A 118 -10.57 5.24 16.70
C PRO A 118 -11.35 5.33 15.36
N ALA A 119 -10.86 4.65 14.35
CA ALA A 119 -11.43 4.65 13.00
C ALA A 119 -11.87 3.23 12.58
N VAL A 120 -12.83 3.13 11.68
CA VAL A 120 -13.08 1.89 10.93
C VAL A 120 -12.05 1.81 9.81
N VAL A 121 -11.25 0.74 9.78
CA VAL A 121 -10.34 0.47 8.66
C VAL A 121 -10.97 -0.62 7.80
N VAL A 122 -11.13 -0.36 6.50
CA VAL A 122 -11.56 -1.32 5.51
C VAL A 122 -10.39 -1.59 4.57
N SER A 123 -9.77 -2.76 4.71
CA SER A 123 -8.65 -3.19 3.87
C SER A 123 -9.15 -4.02 2.71
N VAL A 124 -8.87 -3.56 1.50
CA VAL A 124 -9.38 -4.15 0.26
C VAL A 124 -8.44 -5.25 -0.19
N ASP A 125 -8.97 -6.46 -0.41
CA ASP A 125 -8.30 -7.51 -1.18
C ASP A 125 -8.58 -7.29 -2.67
N HIS A 126 -7.80 -6.37 -3.28
CA HIS A 126 -7.93 -6.04 -4.70
C HIS A 126 -7.56 -7.24 -5.57
N ARG A 127 -8.08 -7.29 -6.79
CA ARG A 127 -7.70 -8.31 -7.77
C ARG A 127 -6.20 -8.25 -8.02
N LEU A 128 -5.54 -9.39 -7.84
CA LEU A 128 -4.09 -9.51 -8.06
C LEU A 128 -3.79 -9.56 -9.56
N LEU A 129 -2.69 -8.93 -9.95
CA LEU A 129 -2.24 -8.87 -11.33
C LEU A 129 -1.99 -10.26 -11.89
N THR A 130 -2.43 -10.46 -13.10
CA THR A 130 -2.13 -11.60 -13.97
C THR A 130 -1.95 -11.06 -15.39
N PRO A 131 -1.50 -11.87 -16.36
CA PRO A 131 -1.46 -11.43 -17.76
C PRO A 131 -2.80 -10.84 -18.27
N ASP A 132 -3.94 -11.33 -17.74
CA ASP A 132 -5.29 -10.92 -18.15
C ASP A 132 -5.95 -9.90 -17.22
N LEU A 133 -5.31 -9.56 -16.10
CA LEU A 133 -5.80 -8.60 -15.09
C LEU A 133 -4.75 -7.53 -14.83
N PRO A 134 -4.78 -6.41 -15.58
CA PRO A 134 -3.82 -5.32 -15.46
C PRO A 134 -4.06 -4.44 -14.22
N MET A 135 -3.15 -3.50 -13.96
CA MET A 135 -3.24 -2.56 -12.83
C MET A 135 -4.52 -1.73 -12.84
N SER A 136 -5.08 -1.42 -14.01
CA SER A 136 -6.35 -0.69 -14.11
C SER A 136 -7.48 -1.39 -13.38
N ALA A 137 -7.54 -2.73 -13.42
CA ALA A 137 -8.54 -3.50 -12.69
C ALA A 137 -8.40 -3.37 -11.16
N ALA A 138 -7.17 -3.35 -10.64
CA ALA A 138 -6.90 -3.14 -9.22
C ALA A 138 -7.16 -1.68 -8.79
N VAL A 139 -6.86 -0.71 -9.66
CA VAL A 139 -7.22 0.70 -9.47
C VAL A 139 -8.73 0.89 -9.40
N ASP A 140 -9.48 0.20 -10.26
CA ASP A 140 -10.96 0.21 -10.22
C ASP A 140 -11.49 -0.42 -8.93
N ASP A 141 -10.87 -1.47 -8.41
CA ASP A 141 -11.25 -2.07 -7.13
C ASP A 141 -11.08 -1.10 -5.97
N GLY A 142 -9.95 -0.39 -5.90
CA GLY A 142 -9.70 0.61 -4.87
C GLY A 142 -10.70 1.77 -4.91
N TRP A 143 -10.98 2.28 -6.11
CA TRP A 143 -11.96 3.36 -6.29
C TRP A 143 -13.39 2.91 -5.99
N ASP A 144 -13.82 1.78 -6.53
CA ASP A 144 -15.17 1.28 -6.33
C ASP A 144 -15.42 0.91 -4.87
N ALA A 145 -14.42 0.35 -4.17
CA ALA A 145 -14.50 0.10 -2.73
C ALA A 145 -14.67 1.39 -1.93
N LEU A 146 -13.86 2.42 -2.22
CA LEU A 146 -13.97 3.73 -1.56
C LEU A 146 -15.36 4.32 -1.73
N ARG A 147 -15.83 4.40 -2.97
CA ARG A 147 -17.14 4.94 -3.32
C ARG A 147 -18.27 4.16 -2.64
N HIS A 148 -18.22 2.83 -2.72
CA HIS A 148 -19.23 1.96 -2.11
C HIS A 148 -19.31 2.13 -0.60
N VAL A 149 -18.19 2.12 0.11
CA VAL A 149 -18.17 2.26 1.57
C VAL A 149 -18.68 3.63 2.01
N VAL A 150 -18.33 4.70 1.27
CA VAL A 150 -18.83 6.06 1.55
C VAL A 150 -20.32 6.18 1.26
N GLN A 151 -20.83 5.61 0.17
CA GLN A 151 -22.26 5.59 -0.17
C GLN A 151 -23.10 4.84 0.87
N HIS A 152 -22.54 3.79 1.50
CA HIS A 152 -23.19 2.99 2.55
C HIS A 152 -22.63 3.30 3.96
N ALA A 153 -22.19 4.54 4.17
CA ALA A 153 -21.52 4.96 5.40
C ALA A 153 -22.39 4.76 6.66
N SER A 154 -23.70 5.01 6.55
CA SER A 154 -24.66 4.82 7.65
C SER A 154 -24.70 3.37 8.13
N ASP A 155 -24.78 2.43 7.21
CA ASP A 155 -24.94 0.99 7.49
C ASP A 155 -23.65 0.42 8.13
N ARG A 156 -22.52 1.07 7.84
CA ARG A 156 -21.20 0.70 8.34
C ARG A 156 -20.79 1.50 9.59
N GLY A 157 -21.62 2.43 10.07
CA GLY A 157 -21.32 3.26 11.23
C GLY A 157 -20.12 4.19 11.03
N VAL A 158 -19.82 4.58 9.77
CA VAL A 158 -18.75 5.49 9.44
C VAL A 158 -19.24 6.89 9.08
N ASP A 159 -18.38 7.88 9.25
CA ASP A 159 -18.63 9.27 8.91
C ASP A 159 -18.07 9.55 7.49
N PRO A 160 -18.92 9.83 6.49
CA PRO A 160 -18.47 10.08 5.13
C PRO A 160 -17.68 11.38 4.95
N GLU A 161 -17.68 12.28 5.94
CA GLU A 161 -16.90 13.51 5.93
C GLU A 161 -15.50 13.35 6.55
N ARG A 162 -15.22 12.23 7.21
CA ARG A 162 -13.93 11.90 7.83
C ARG A 162 -13.33 10.65 7.23
N VAL A 163 -12.89 10.76 5.97
CA VAL A 163 -12.41 9.65 5.15
C VAL A 163 -10.94 9.86 4.80
N ALA A 164 -10.14 8.82 4.94
CA ALA A 164 -8.77 8.77 4.44
C ALA A 164 -8.55 7.53 3.58
N VAL A 165 -7.57 7.61 2.67
CA VAL A 165 -7.02 6.46 1.96
C VAL A 165 -5.62 6.15 2.47
N PHE A 166 -5.28 4.87 2.54
CA PHE A 166 -3.96 4.40 2.96
C PHE A 166 -3.55 3.22 2.08
N GLY A 167 -2.34 3.24 1.53
CA GLY A 167 -1.87 2.13 0.70
C GLY A 167 -0.37 1.91 0.76
N GLU A 168 0.05 0.67 0.47
CA GLU A 168 1.43 0.22 0.51
C GLU A 168 1.86 -0.31 -0.86
N SER A 169 3.00 0.11 -1.39
CA SER A 169 3.58 -0.36 -2.66
C SER A 169 2.58 -0.22 -3.82
N ALA A 170 2.18 -1.32 -4.46
CA ALA A 170 1.09 -1.31 -5.46
C ALA A 170 -0.21 -0.76 -4.87
N GLY A 171 -0.54 -1.09 -3.61
CA GLY A 171 -1.67 -0.48 -2.90
C GLY A 171 -1.50 1.02 -2.69
N GLY A 172 -0.26 1.51 -2.56
CA GLY A 172 0.05 2.94 -2.53
C GLY A 172 -0.28 3.65 -3.85
N LEU A 173 0.01 3.00 -4.98
CA LEU A 173 -0.43 3.46 -6.30
C LEU A 173 -1.96 3.51 -6.37
N ILE A 174 -2.63 2.42 -5.98
CA ILE A 174 -4.10 2.30 -6.00
C ILE A 174 -4.73 3.38 -5.11
N ALA A 175 -4.19 3.62 -3.91
CA ALA A 175 -4.68 4.66 -3.00
C ALA A 175 -4.48 6.08 -3.57
N ALA A 176 -3.35 6.36 -4.21
CA ALA A 176 -3.10 7.64 -4.88
C ALA A 176 -4.07 7.87 -6.05
N MET A 177 -4.31 6.83 -6.88
CA MET A 177 -5.31 6.91 -7.96
C MET A 177 -6.73 7.07 -7.43
N ALA A 178 -7.06 6.41 -6.30
CA ALA A 178 -8.35 6.60 -5.64
C ALA A 178 -8.51 8.04 -5.11
N ALA A 179 -7.44 8.66 -4.60
CA ALA A 179 -7.46 10.05 -4.15
C ALA A 179 -7.67 11.04 -5.31
N ILE A 180 -7.05 10.80 -6.47
CA ILE A 180 -7.28 11.59 -7.69
C ILE A 180 -8.74 11.48 -8.14
N ARG A 181 -9.26 10.26 -8.26
CA ARG A 181 -10.66 10.01 -8.66
C ARG A 181 -11.66 10.56 -7.66
N ALA A 182 -11.34 10.55 -6.36
CA ALA A 182 -12.18 11.13 -5.31
C ALA A 182 -12.32 12.64 -5.48
N ARG A 183 -11.21 13.37 -5.70
CA ARG A 183 -11.23 14.80 -6.02
C ARG A 183 -12.09 15.09 -7.25
N ASP A 184 -11.88 14.34 -8.32
CA ASP A 184 -12.59 14.55 -9.60
C ASP A 184 -14.10 14.28 -9.45
N ALA A 185 -14.46 13.31 -8.61
CA ALA A 185 -15.84 13.00 -8.26
C ALA A 185 -16.42 13.85 -7.11
N ARG A 186 -15.65 14.81 -6.57
CA ARG A 186 -16.02 15.65 -5.41
C ARG A 186 -16.35 14.84 -4.13
N LEU A 187 -15.74 13.67 -3.98
CA LEU A 187 -15.78 12.91 -2.74
C LEU A 187 -14.71 13.46 -1.80
N SER A 188 -15.13 13.92 -0.61
CA SER A 188 -14.21 14.52 0.36
C SER A 188 -13.26 13.50 0.96
N LEU A 189 -11.95 13.74 0.84
CA LEU A 189 -10.91 13.02 1.57
C LEU A 189 -10.17 13.98 2.48
N ARG A 190 -9.90 13.55 3.72
CA ARG A 190 -9.13 14.29 4.71
C ARG A 190 -7.64 14.01 4.66
N ALA A 191 -7.24 12.82 4.19
CA ALA A 191 -5.85 12.41 4.14
C ALA A 191 -5.60 11.31 3.10
N GLN A 192 -4.36 11.24 2.62
CA GLN A 192 -3.82 10.07 1.93
C GLN A 192 -2.48 9.68 2.57
N VAL A 193 -2.31 8.39 2.87
CA VAL A 193 -1.07 7.80 3.39
C VAL A 193 -0.52 6.81 2.38
N LEU A 194 0.69 7.05 1.92
CA LEU A 194 1.32 6.28 0.84
C LEU A 194 2.68 5.74 1.33
N VAL A 195 2.77 4.45 1.55
CA VAL A 195 3.98 3.80 2.08
C VAL A 195 4.70 3.07 0.95
N ASN A 196 5.99 3.35 0.78
CA ASN A 196 6.81 2.83 -0.33
C ASN A 196 6.03 2.72 -1.66
N PRO A 197 5.33 3.79 -2.11
CA PRO A 197 4.39 3.69 -3.20
C PRO A 197 5.11 3.50 -4.54
N CYS A 198 4.55 2.62 -5.39
CA CYS A 198 5.00 2.44 -6.76
C CYS A 198 4.19 3.38 -7.66
N THR A 199 4.61 4.65 -7.80
CA THR A 199 3.80 5.70 -8.42
C THR A 199 4.02 5.87 -9.93
N ASP A 200 5.00 5.17 -10.50
CA ASP A 200 5.35 5.18 -11.92
C ASP A 200 5.42 3.76 -12.48
N LEU A 201 4.68 3.49 -13.56
CA LEU A 201 4.72 2.25 -14.33
C LEU A 201 5.08 2.50 -15.80
N THR A 202 5.51 3.71 -16.15
CA THR A 202 5.93 4.06 -17.51
C THR A 202 7.27 3.41 -17.87
N ALA A 203 7.75 3.63 -19.09
CA ALA A 203 9.05 3.12 -19.52
C ALA A 203 10.21 3.69 -18.69
N THR A 204 10.05 4.92 -18.17
CA THR A 204 11.07 5.62 -17.35
C THR A 204 11.04 5.23 -15.88
N ALA A 205 10.14 4.34 -15.46
CA ALA A 205 10.02 3.89 -14.07
C ALA A 205 11.31 3.28 -13.50
N PHE A 206 12.19 2.76 -14.35
CA PHE A 206 13.44 2.13 -13.97
C PHE A 206 14.67 3.06 -14.07
N ASP A 207 14.52 4.30 -14.54
CA ASP A 207 15.62 5.25 -14.73
C ASP A 207 16.02 6.00 -13.45
N TYR A 208 15.26 5.79 -12.34
CA TYR A 208 15.54 6.46 -11.07
C TYR A 208 16.81 5.95 -10.40
N ALA A 209 17.51 6.86 -9.70
CA ALA A 209 18.75 6.53 -9.00
C ALA A 209 18.56 5.40 -7.97
N SER A 210 17.43 5.40 -7.25
CA SER A 210 17.11 4.35 -6.27
C SER A 210 16.95 2.96 -6.91
N MET A 211 16.47 2.89 -8.16
CA MET A 211 16.40 1.63 -8.93
C MET A 211 17.79 1.07 -9.21
N ILE A 212 18.72 1.93 -9.61
CA ILE A 212 20.11 1.54 -9.90
C ILE A 212 20.83 1.16 -8.59
N GLU A 213 20.64 1.93 -7.53
CA GLU A 213 21.34 1.74 -6.26
C GLU A 213 20.84 0.53 -5.46
N HIS A 214 19.54 0.28 -5.50
CA HIS A 214 18.87 -0.72 -4.64
C HIS A 214 18.15 -1.83 -5.43
N GLY A 215 18.38 -1.96 -6.73
CA GLY A 215 17.74 -2.95 -7.61
C GLY A 215 18.03 -4.41 -7.27
N ASP A 216 19.01 -4.67 -6.41
CA ASP A 216 19.36 -5.99 -5.85
C ASP A 216 18.81 -6.20 -4.43
N SER A 217 17.88 -5.35 -3.96
CA SER A 217 17.32 -5.44 -2.62
C SER A 217 16.66 -6.80 -2.35
N PRO A 218 16.91 -7.42 -1.18
CA PRO A 218 16.35 -8.73 -0.86
C PRO A 218 14.82 -8.74 -0.67
N THR A 219 14.20 -7.58 -0.49
CA THR A 219 12.75 -7.47 -0.29
C THR A 219 12.00 -7.12 -1.57
N LEU A 220 12.67 -6.48 -2.53
CA LEU A 220 12.16 -6.17 -3.86
C LEU A 220 13.34 -5.97 -4.81
N ASN A 221 13.44 -6.75 -5.88
CA ASN A 221 14.52 -6.66 -6.86
C ASN A 221 13.99 -6.30 -8.26
N MET A 222 14.91 -5.92 -9.15
CA MET A 222 14.57 -5.51 -10.52
C MET A 222 13.79 -6.58 -11.30
N PRO A 223 14.18 -7.87 -11.34
CA PRO A 223 13.40 -8.88 -12.07
C PRO A 223 11.95 -9.01 -11.60
N ARG A 224 11.72 -8.82 -10.29
CA ARG A 224 10.37 -8.83 -9.73
C ARG A 224 9.58 -7.57 -10.10
N LEU A 225 10.21 -6.42 -10.16
CA LEU A 225 9.59 -5.16 -10.62
C LEU A 225 9.26 -5.22 -12.12
N GLU A 226 10.14 -5.79 -12.93
CA GLU A 226 9.89 -6.00 -14.37
C GLU A 226 8.70 -6.95 -14.60
N LEU A 227 8.60 -8.04 -13.83
CA LEU A 227 7.45 -8.94 -13.87
C LEU A 227 6.16 -8.20 -13.46
N LEU A 228 6.21 -7.42 -12.38
CA LEU A 228 5.07 -6.63 -11.92
C LEU A 228 4.63 -5.64 -13.01
N ARG A 229 5.57 -4.91 -13.60
CA ARG A 229 5.25 -3.94 -14.65
C ARG A 229 4.66 -4.61 -15.90
N ARG A 230 5.19 -5.76 -16.31
CA ARG A 230 4.68 -6.54 -17.44
C ARG A 230 3.20 -6.94 -17.27
N PHE A 231 2.80 -7.33 -16.04
CA PHE A 231 1.40 -7.63 -15.75
C PHE A 231 0.56 -6.37 -15.56
N ALA A 232 1.15 -5.34 -14.93
CA ALA A 232 0.44 -4.10 -14.62
C ALA A 232 0.04 -3.31 -15.87
N VAL A 233 0.91 -3.35 -16.90
CA VAL A 233 0.78 -2.58 -18.14
C VAL A 233 0.97 -3.53 -19.32
N PRO A 234 -0.09 -4.18 -19.81
CA PRO A 234 -0.05 -4.99 -21.03
C PRO A 234 0.44 -4.19 -22.23
N GLU A 235 0.94 -4.90 -23.24
CA GLU A 235 1.37 -4.29 -24.48
C GLU A 235 0.26 -3.43 -25.12
N GLY A 236 0.61 -2.20 -25.52
CA GLY A 236 -0.33 -1.23 -26.07
C GLY A 236 -1.19 -0.47 -25.06
N ALA A 237 -1.12 -0.81 -23.76
CA ALA A 237 -1.83 -0.07 -22.73
C ALA A 237 -1.10 1.23 -22.36
N ASP A 238 -1.87 2.27 -22.03
CA ASP A 238 -1.32 3.53 -21.54
C ASP A 238 -0.85 3.40 -20.07
N ALA A 239 0.45 3.29 -19.88
CA ALA A 239 1.07 3.23 -18.56
C ALA A 239 0.82 4.50 -17.73
N ARG A 240 0.67 5.68 -18.36
CA ARG A 240 0.42 6.94 -17.65
C ARG A 240 -0.94 6.94 -16.96
N ALA A 241 -1.94 6.29 -17.56
CA ALA A 241 -3.29 6.19 -17.00
C ALA A 241 -3.36 5.48 -15.65
N VAL A 242 -2.34 4.68 -15.31
CA VAL A 242 -2.21 3.96 -14.03
C VAL A 242 -0.97 4.38 -13.22
N SER A 243 -0.37 5.51 -13.57
CA SER A 243 0.82 6.06 -12.89
C SER A 243 0.49 7.41 -12.26
N PRO A 244 0.14 7.48 -10.98
CA PRO A 244 -0.28 8.75 -10.35
C PRO A 244 0.81 9.82 -10.42
N LEU A 245 2.07 9.45 -10.51
CA LEU A 245 3.17 10.39 -10.73
C LEU A 245 3.02 11.17 -12.04
N HIS A 246 2.35 10.62 -13.04
CA HIS A 246 2.15 11.24 -14.36
C HIS A 246 0.74 11.80 -14.57
N ALA A 247 -0.07 11.89 -13.51
CA ALA A 247 -1.37 12.58 -13.60
C ALA A 247 -1.17 14.04 -14.02
N ASP A 248 -2.06 14.55 -14.87
CA ASP A 248 -1.94 15.90 -15.42
C ASP A 248 -2.08 16.98 -14.35
N ASP A 249 -2.97 16.76 -13.38
CA ASP A 249 -3.22 17.67 -12.27
C ASP A 249 -3.23 16.95 -10.92
N LEU A 250 -2.45 17.47 -9.97
CA LEU A 250 -2.39 17.01 -8.57
C LEU A 250 -2.83 18.09 -7.58
N ALA A 251 -3.38 19.21 -8.07
CA ALA A 251 -3.92 20.27 -7.21
C ALA A 251 -5.21 19.82 -6.50
N GLY A 252 -5.45 20.36 -5.31
CA GLY A 252 -6.68 20.11 -4.55
C GLY A 252 -6.87 18.69 -4.04
N LEU A 253 -5.84 17.84 -4.10
CA LEU A 253 -5.87 16.52 -3.47
C LEU A 253 -5.82 16.64 -1.94
N ALA A 254 -6.27 15.59 -1.25
CA ALA A 254 -6.14 15.50 0.20
C ALA A 254 -4.67 15.58 0.63
N PRO A 255 -4.37 16.19 1.79
CA PRO A 255 -3.02 16.20 2.35
C PRO A 255 -2.41 14.80 2.39
N ALA A 256 -1.14 14.68 2.00
CA ALA A 256 -0.45 13.40 1.87
C ALA A 256 0.64 13.21 2.93
N LEU A 257 0.76 11.99 3.44
CA LEU A 257 1.95 11.49 4.11
C LEU A 257 2.58 10.41 3.21
N VAL A 258 3.74 10.69 2.65
CA VAL A 258 4.51 9.74 1.85
C VAL A 258 5.64 9.18 2.71
N VAL A 259 5.63 7.87 2.94
CA VAL A 259 6.58 7.16 3.80
C VAL A 259 7.52 6.35 2.91
N VAL A 260 8.80 6.68 2.95
CA VAL A 260 9.82 6.12 2.06
C VAL A 260 10.90 5.38 2.84
N PRO A 261 11.05 4.07 2.65
CA PRO A 261 12.26 3.36 3.09
C PRO A 261 13.41 3.68 2.14
N VAL A 262 14.58 3.99 2.70
CA VAL A 262 15.70 4.51 1.90
C VAL A 262 16.41 3.42 1.08
N LEU A 263 16.41 2.16 1.54
CA LEU A 263 17.02 1.02 0.82
C LEU A 263 16.02 0.31 -0.09
N ASP A 264 15.27 1.08 -0.86
CA ASP A 264 14.16 0.59 -1.68
C ASP A 264 14.37 1.02 -3.13
N PRO A 265 14.28 0.12 -4.11
CA PRO A 265 14.37 0.51 -5.52
C PRO A 265 13.29 1.54 -5.92
N VAL A 266 12.10 1.51 -5.32
CA VAL A 266 11.04 2.49 -5.60
C VAL A 266 11.06 3.73 -4.67
N ALA A 267 12.15 3.97 -3.93
CA ALA A 267 12.25 5.13 -3.03
C ALA A 267 12.02 6.45 -3.76
N ASP A 268 12.60 6.62 -4.94
CA ASP A 268 12.46 7.85 -5.72
C ASP A 268 11.08 8.03 -6.34
N HIS A 269 10.31 6.97 -6.54
CA HIS A 269 8.89 7.08 -6.90
C HIS A 269 8.09 7.85 -5.83
N GLY A 270 8.32 7.50 -4.56
CA GLY A 270 7.67 8.20 -3.44
C GLY A 270 8.14 9.64 -3.29
N ARG A 271 9.46 9.89 -3.41
CA ARG A 271 10.06 11.23 -3.35
C ARG A 271 9.51 12.15 -4.45
N ALA A 272 9.56 11.68 -5.68
CA ALA A 272 9.08 12.42 -6.85
C ALA A 272 7.58 12.73 -6.75
N TYR A 273 6.77 11.78 -6.25
CA TYR A 273 5.34 12.01 -6.07
C TYR A 273 5.07 13.07 -4.98
N ALA A 274 5.77 13.01 -3.85
CA ALA A 274 5.66 14.03 -2.81
C ALA A 274 6.06 15.42 -3.30
N GLU A 275 7.10 15.51 -4.14
CA GLU A 275 7.54 16.76 -4.75
C GLU A 275 6.49 17.30 -5.73
N ARG A 276 5.94 16.46 -6.61
CA ARG A 276 4.89 16.86 -7.53
C ARG A 276 3.61 17.32 -6.83
N LEU A 277 3.21 16.66 -5.74
CA LEU A 277 2.09 17.11 -4.92
C LEU A 277 2.32 18.54 -4.40
N ARG A 278 3.50 18.80 -3.83
CA ARG A 278 3.87 20.14 -3.32
C ARG A 278 3.90 21.17 -4.43
N ALA A 279 4.49 20.84 -5.57
CA ALA A 279 4.55 21.73 -6.73
C ALA A 279 3.15 22.10 -7.27
N ALA A 280 2.17 21.20 -7.12
CA ALA A 280 0.77 21.42 -7.44
C ALA A 280 -0.03 22.15 -6.32
N GLY A 281 0.63 22.57 -5.23
CA GLY A 281 -0.04 23.21 -4.10
C GLY A 281 -0.76 22.26 -3.14
N THR A 282 -0.65 20.94 -3.32
CA THR A 282 -1.17 19.95 -2.39
C THR A 282 -0.18 19.73 -1.25
N ALA A 283 -0.65 19.82 0.00
CA ALA A 283 0.20 19.57 1.17
C ALA A 283 0.70 18.13 1.18
N ALA A 284 2.01 17.92 1.22
CA ALA A 284 2.61 16.60 1.28
C ALA A 284 3.80 16.58 2.25
N GLU A 285 3.78 15.63 3.16
CA GLU A 285 4.87 15.34 4.07
C GLU A 285 5.65 14.11 3.57
N LEU A 286 6.97 14.18 3.57
CA LEU A 286 7.85 13.05 3.26
C LEU A 286 8.49 12.56 4.56
N SER A 287 8.31 11.27 4.87
CA SER A 287 8.91 10.59 6.01
C SER A 287 9.86 9.50 5.52
N GLU A 288 11.17 9.73 5.64
CA GLU A 288 12.19 8.79 5.21
C GLU A 288 12.70 7.92 6.36
N HIS A 289 12.85 6.62 6.10
CA HIS A 289 13.28 5.63 7.08
C HIS A 289 14.62 5.01 6.69
N GLN A 290 15.69 5.50 7.30
CA GLN A 290 17.05 5.04 7.07
C GLN A 290 17.21 3.56 7.45
N GLY A 291 17.84 2.78 6.57
CA GLY A 291 18.09 1.36 6.79
C GLY A 291 16.87 0.44 6.58
N ALA A 292 15.69 0.99 6.27
CA ALA A 292 14.53 0.22 5.88
C ALA A 292 14.54 -0.07 4.37
N GLY A 293 14.07 -1.24 3.97
CA GLY A 293 13.84 -1.63 2.57
C GLY A 293 12.36 -1.76 2.24
N HIS A 294 12.05 -2.16 1.02
CA HIS A 294 10.67 -2.32 0.54
C HIS A 294 9.81 -3.18 1.46
N ALA A 295 8.53 -2.84 1.60
CA ALA A 295 7.53 -3.53 2.43
C ALA A 295 7.91 -3.65 3.93
N PHE A 296 8.79 -2.76 4.43
CA PHE A 296 9.29 -2.80 5.81
C PHE A 296 8.19 -2.71 6.86
N LEU A 297 7.07 -2.05 6.54
CA LEU A 297 5.93 -1.90 7.43
C LEU A 297 5.28 -3.26 7.74
N ASN A 298 5.31 -4.19 6.77
CA ASN A 298 4.83 -5.56 6.92
C ASN A 298 5.89 -6.52 7.51
N MET A 299 7.02 -5.99 7.97
CA MET A 299 8.11 -6.76 8.58
C MET A 299 8.49 -6.21 9.96
N SER A 300 7.50 -5.81 10.75
CA SER A 300 7.68 -5.18 12.05
C SER A 300 8.43 -6.03 13.07
N GLY A 301 8.45 -7.36 12.90
CA GLY A 301 9.27 -8.27 13.69
C GLY A 301 10.75 -8.28 13.34
N LEU A 302 11.12 -7.79 12.14
CA LEU A 302 12.48 -7.78 11.62
C LEU A 302 13.06 -6.38 11.48
N VAL A 303 12.20 -5.35 11.27
CA VAL A 303 12.59 -3.98 10.93
C VAL A 303 12.05 -3.02 11.97
N ARG A 304 12.93 -2.45 12.81
CA ARG A 304 12.55 -1.53 13.89
C ARG A 304 11.84 -0.28 13.36
N GLN A 305 12.27 0.23 12.21
CA GLN A 305 11.73 1.42 11.56
C GLN A 305 10.22 1.31 11.26
N ALA A 306 9.67 0.09 11.16
CA ALA A 306 8.23 -0.12 11.00
C ALA A 306 7.41 0.48 12.15
N ARG A 307 7.94 0.45 13.39
CA ARG A 307 7.26 1.03 14.56
C ARG A 307 7.22 2.56 14.48
N ASP A 308 8.32 3.17 14.06
CA ASP A 308 8.42 4.63 13.93
C ASP A 308 7.48 5.12 12.81
N ALA A 309 7.47 4.41 11.66
CA ALA A 309 6.56 4.68 10.55
C ALA A 309 5.08 4.56 10.98
N ARG A 310 4.73 3.47 11.69
CA ARG A 310 3.37 3.28 12.20
C ARG A 310 2.95 4.40 13.16
N ALA A 311 3.85 4.82 14.07
CA ALA A 311 3.57 5.94 14.98
C ALA A 311 3.32 7.23 14.21
N ARG A 312 4.12 7.52 13.17
CA ARG A 312 3.94 8.71 12.31
C ARG A 312 2.62 8.66 11.53
N ILE A 313 2.29 7.50 10.94
CA ILE A 313 1.02 7.27 10.24
C ILE A 313 -0.16 7.51 11.18
N THR A 314 -0.11 6.94 12.39
CA THR A 314 -1.16 7.08 13.39
C THR A 314 -1.35 8.56 13.80
N ALA A 315 -0.26 9.28 14.07
CA ALA A 315 -0.31 10.70 14.44
C ALA A 315 -0.93 11.54 13.31
N PHE A 316 -0.48 11.33 12.06
CA PHE A 316 -1.01 12.03 10.89
C PHE A 316 -2.51 11.79 10.68
N LEU A 317 -2.94 10.52 10.73
CA LEU A 317 -4.35 10.18 10.58
C LEU A 317 -5.21 10.73 11.73
N THR A 318 -4.70 10.70 12.97
CA THR A 318 -5.42 11.27 14.13
C THR A 318 -5.66 12.76 13.94
N GLU A 319 -4.64 13.51 13.50
CA GLU A 319 -4.77 14.96 13.25
C GLU A 319 -5.79 15.27 12.13
N ARG A 320 -5.80 14.47 11.07
CA ARG A 320 -6.62 14.74 9.87
C ARG A 320 -8.06 14.25 9.97
N LEU A 321 -8.31 13.25 10.82
CA LEU A 321 -9.62 12.63 11.00
C LEU A 321 -10.34 13.06 12.31
N ALA A 322 -9.76 13.99 13.04
CA ALA A 322 -10.34 14.58 14.25
C ALA A 322 -11.68 15.28 14.00
#